data_780d0c689484059cdb14dce2d1ba57b8
#
_entry.id   780d0c689484059cdb14dce2d1ba57b8
#
_cell.length_a   1.000
_cell.length_b   1.000
_cell.length_c   1.000
_cell.angle_alpha   90.00
_cell.angle_beta   90.00
_cell.angle_gamma   90.00
#
_symmetry.space_group_name_H-M   'P 1'
#
loop_
_entity.id
_entity.type
_entity.pdbx_description
1 polymer ?
#
loop_
_entity_poly.entity_id
_entity_poly.type
_entity_poly.pdbx_seq_one_letter_code
_entity_poly.pdbx_strand_id
1 'polypeptide(L)' 'APAETAAETGEDLFAKIEKLAKLKELGAITQEEYDAKKNELLSRI' A
#
# COMPACT_ATOMS: atom_id res chain seq x y z
N ALA A 1 7.04 -15.58 -6.34
CA ALA A 1 7.20 -15.32 -5.88
C ALA A 1 7.16 -14.81 -4.75
N PRO A 2 7.01 -14.52 -4.37
CA PRO A 2 6.92 -14.00 -3.59
C PRO A 2 7.02 -13.87 -2.39
N ALA A 3 7.36 -13.70 -2.10
CA ALA A 3 7.75 -13.68 -1.07
C ALA A 3 7.49 -12.67 -0.27
N GLU A 4 6.83 -12.09 -0.35
CA GLU A 4 6.64 -11.12 0.33
C GLU A 4 6.47 -11.31 1.64
N THR A 5 6.39 -12.21 2.07
CA THR A 5 6.13 -12.39 3.30
C THR A 5 6.94 -11.78 4.15
N ALA A 6 7.83 -11.57 3.88
CA ALA A 6 8.66 -11.18 4.68
C ALA A 6 8.41 -10.15 5.54
N ALA A 7 9.14 -9.63 6.02
CA ALA A 7 9.02 -8.71 6.87
C ALA A 7 8.48 -7.51 6.38
N GLU A 8 7.65 -6.92 6.96
CA GLU A 8 7.18 -5.74 6.49
C GLU A 8 8.05 -4.66 6.96
N THR A 9 9.00 -4.27 6.26
CA THR A 9 9.84 -3.15 6.62
C THR A 9 9.24 -1.90 6.04
N GLY A 10 9.82 -0.79 6.35
CA GLY A 10 9.34 0.47 5.80
C GLY A 10 9.36 0.46 4.29
N GLU A 11 10.39 -0.17 3.69
CA GLU A 11 10.45 -0.21 2.25
C GLU A 11 9.29 -0.99 1.67
N ASP A 12 8.95 -2.10 2.30
CA ASP A 12 7.82 -2.87 1.81
C ASP A 12 6.53 -2.10 1.94
N LEU A 13 6.38 -1.37 3.02
CA LEU A 13 5.17 -0.59 3.21
C LEU A 13 5.09 0.53 2.18
N PHE A 14 6.21 1.17 1.90
CA PHE A 14 6.19 2.22 0.90
C PHE A 14 5.90 1.66 -0.48
N ALA A 15 6.40 0.48 -0.78
CA ALA A 15 6.09 -0.13 -2.06
C ALA A 15 4.61 -0.41 -2.19
N LYS A 16 3.99 -0.85 -1.11
CA LYS A 16 2.56 -1.11 -1.15
C LYS A 16 1.78 0.19 -1.34
N ILE A 17 2.23 1.26 -0.71
CA ILE A 17 1.57 2.54 -0.87
C ILE A 17 1.69 3.02 -2.31
N GLU A 18 2.84 2.80 -2.92
CA GLU A 18 2.99 3.19 -4.31
C GLU A 18 2.06 2.41 -5.21
N LYS A 19 1.89 1.12 -4.94
CA LYS A 19 0.96 0.33 -5.73
C LYS A 19 -0.45 0.81 -5.53
N LEU A 20 -0.79 1.18 -4.32
CA LEU A 20 -2.12 1.71 -4.07
C LEU A 20 -2.34 3.01 -4.82
N ALA A 21 -1.32 3.86 -4.87
CA ALA A 21 -1.45 5.11 -5.59
C ALA A 21 -1.69 4.85 -7.07
N LYS A 22 -1.01 3.87 -7.64
CA LYS A 22 -1.23 3.55 -9.03
C LYS A 22 -2.62 3.00 -9.25
N LEU A 23 -3.10 2.18 -8.36
CA LEU A 23 -4.45 1.64 -8.49
C LEU A 23 -5.47 2.77 -8.42
N LYS A 24 -5.21 3.76 -7.58
CA LYS A 24 -6.13 4.87 -7.51
C LYS A 24 -6.11 5.65 -8.81
N GLU A 25 -4.93 5.87 -9.37
CA GLU A 25 -4.85 6.62 -10.62
C GLU A 25 -5.54 5.86 -11.74
N LEU A 26 -5.46 4.55 -11.72
CA LEU A 26 -6.13 3.75 -12.74
C LEU A 26 -7.63 3.69 -12.52
N GLY A 27 -8.10 4.15 -11.38
CA GLY A 27 -9.53 4.05 -11.12
C GLY A 27 -9.93 2.73 -10.52
N ALA A 28 -8.99 1.90 -10.14
CA ALA A 28 -9.34 0.61 -9.55
C ALA A 28 -9.82 0.74 -8.12
N ILE A 29 -9.37 1.76 -7.42
CA ILE A 29 -9.84 1.99 -6.06
C ILE A 29 -10.17 3.47 -5.93
N THR A 30 -10.96 3.78 -4.93
CA THR A 30 -11.35 5.16 -4.72
C THR A 30 -10.38 5.86 -3.81
N GLN A 31 -10.52 7.16 -3.72
CA GLN A 31 -9.68 7.95 -2.83
C GLN A 31 -9.84 7.47 -1.40
N GLU A 32 -11.05 7.16 -1.00
CA GLU A 32 -11.27 6.72 0.36
C GLU A 32 -10.57 5.40 0.63
N GLU A 33 -10.64 4.51 -0.32
CA GLU A 33 -9.98 3.23 -0.14
C GLU A 33 -8.47 3.41 -0.11
N TYR A 34 -7.96 4.29 -0.95
CA TYR A 34 -6.54 4.57 -0.94
C TYR A 34 -6.11 5.12 0.42
N ASP A 35 -6.85 6.08 0.94
CA ASP A 35 -6.50 6.66 2.22
C ASP A 35 -6.58 5.64 3.33
N ALA A 36 -7.60 4.81 3.33
CA ALA A 36 -7.76 3.81 4.37
C ALA A 36 -6.58 2.84 4.36
N LYS A 37 -6.21 2.38 3.19
CA LYS A 37 -5.11 1.44 3.10
C LYS A 37 -3.79 2.10 3.46
N LYS A 38 -3.61 3.35 3.02
CA LYS A 38 -2.39 4.05 3.35
C LYS A 38 -2.26 4.23 4.85
N ASN A 39 -3.34 4.61 5.50
CA ASN A 39 -3.29 4.80 6.94
C ASN A 39 -3.01 3.50 7.66
N GLU A 40 -3.59 2.42 7.18
CA GLU A 40 -3.37 1.15 7.80
C GLU A 40 -1.90 0.76 7.69
N LEU A 41 -1.31 0.94 6.53
CA LEU A 41 0.09 0.58 6.36
C LEU A 41 0.99 1.48 7.16
N LEU A 42 0.69 2.76 7.22
CA LEU A 42 1.52 3.68 7.98
C LEU A 42 1.46 3.40 9.46
N SER A 43 0.35 2.89 9.94
CA SER A 43 0.25 2.61 11.36
C SER A 43 1.08 1.40 11.75
N ARG A 44 1.56 0.65 10.79
CA ARG A 44 2.43 -0.47 11.10
C ARG A 44 3.88 -0.06 11.21
N ILE A 45 4.21 1.12 10.74
CA ILE A 45 5.56 1.61 10.88
C ILE A 45 5.74 2.22 12.26
#